data_af3759fd4b696c2515e6c98184996a26
#
_entry.id   af3759fd4b696c2515e6c98184996a26
#
_cell.length_a   1.000
_cell.length_b   1.000
_cell.length_c   1.000
_cell.angle_alpha   90.00
_cell.angle_beta   90.00
_cell.angle_gamma   90.00
#
_symmetry.space_group_name_H-M   'P 1'
#
loop_
_entity.id
_entity.type
_entity.pdbx_description
1 polymer ?
#
loop_
_entity_poly.entity_id
_entity_poly.type
_entity_poly.pdbx_seq_one_letter_code
_entity_poly.pdbx_strand_id
1 'polypeptide(L)'
;MPSSQVQIANMALDVIGTRSSIQSLTEGSNEANAIGRHWDNAVDAMLRACHWNFARKQVPLTLLQDGTQGGAVPAPWLYEYAYPSDCVLMRQIMPMIQTQEIQPSIGASSAAGVVAYGNAVRFVAGTDLDINGNPVEVLLTNQPQAIGVYTFRNTNTAMWDSLFVQGFAAYLGARVCMTLTGDKNTQRMALQEAQQYAIDAQRVNGNEGLTVIDSTPDWMRVRGYASDWAYPNGGMFSYGPQALSIIG
;
A
#
# COMPACT_ATOMS: atom_id res chain seq x y z
N MET A 1 -19.71 5.68 10.59
CA MET A 1 -20.48 4.42 10.46
C MET A 1 -20.07 3.74 9.18
N PRO A 2 -19.91 2.43 9.14
CA PRO A 2 -19.52 1.76 7.89
C PRO A 2 -20.60 1.95 6.83
N SER A 3 -20.23 2.44 5.66
CA SER A 3 -21.15 2.66 4.55
C SER A 3 -21.40 1.36 3.79
N SER A 4 -22.67 1.02 3.56
CA SER A 4 -22.99 -0.13 2.72
C SER A 4 -22.80 0.21 1.24
N GLN A 5 -22.66 -0.81 0.39
CA GLN A 5 -22.57 -0.61 -1.08
C GLN A 5 -23.77 0.19 -1.61
N VAL A 6 -24.97 -0.09 -1.11
CA VAL A 6 -26.20 0.60 -1.51
C VAL A 6 -26.19 2.08 -1.07
N GLN A 7 -25.69 2.37 0.13
CA GLN A 7 -25.53 3.76 0.58
C GLN A 7 -24.57 4.53 -0.32
N ILE A 8 -23.43 3.95 -0.65
CA ILE A 8 -22.43 4.58 -1.53
C ILE A 8 -23.01 4.78 -2.93
N ALA A 9 -23.76 3.80 -3.43
CA ALA A 9 -24.45 3.91 -4.71
C ALA A 9 -25.48 5.04 -4.72
N ASN A 10 -26.27 5.18 -3.67
CA ASN A 10 -27.22 6.31 -3.52
C ASN A 10 -26.48 7.64 -3.40
N MET A 11 -25.37 7.72 -2.67
CA MET A 11 -24.53 8.93 -2.66
C MET A 11 -24.05 9.32 -4.07
N ALA A 12 -23.68 8.32 -4.90
CA ALA A 12 -23.27 8.58 -6.28
C ALA A 12 -24.44 9.11 -7.14
N LEU A 13 -25.66 8.64 -6.91
CA LEU A 13 -26.87 9.14 -7.55
C LEU A 13 -27.19 10.58 -7.10
N ASP A 14 -27.01 10.90 -5.83
CA ASP A 14 -27.21 12.24 -5.28
C ASP A 14 -26.24 13.26 -5.90
N VAL A 15 -24.97 12.88 -6.09
CA VAL A 15 -23.95 13.75 -6.74
C VAL A 15 -24.38 14.17 -8.14
N ILE A 16 -25.04 13.31 -8.89
CA ILE A 16 -25.52 13.63 -10.25
C ILE A 16 -26.92 14.21 -10.28
N GLY A 17 -27.54 14.43 -9.12
CA GLY A 17 -28.84 15.08 -8.98
C GLY A 17 -30.04 14.24 -9.42
N THR A 18 -29.92 12.92 -9.47
CA THR A 18 -31.07 12.05 -9.69
C THR A 18 -31.90 11.98 -8.40
N ARG A 19 -33.22 12.00 -8.55
CA ARG A 19 -34.14 11.86 -7.42
C ARG A 19 -34.45 10.40 -7.11
N SER A 20 -33.89 9.47 -7.89
CA SER A 20 -34.09 8.04 -7.72
C SER A 20 -33.12 7.50 -6.68
N SER A 21 -33.58 6.59 -5.86
CA SER A 21 -32.74 5.80 -4.94
C SER A 21 -32.91 4.32 -5.22
N ILE A 22 -31.86 3.55 -5.01
CA ILE A 22 -31.86 2.10 -5.16
C ILE A 22 -31.85 1.44 -3.78
N GLN A 23 -32.49 0.26 -3.69
CA GLN A 23 -32.48 -0.55 -2.48
C GLN A 23 -31.51 -1.73 -2.58
N SER A 24 -31.18 -2.14 -3.82
CA SER A 24 -30.22 -3.20 -4.11
C SER A 24 -29.53 -2.93 -5.44
N LEU A 25 -28.27 -3.30 -5.56
CA LEU A 25 -27.55 -3.25 -6.85
C LEU A 25 -28.10 -4.25 -7.88
N THR A 26 -28.93 -5.20 -7.42
CA THR A 26 -29.54 -6.27 -8.27
C THR A 26 -31.02 -6.06 -8.53
N GLU A 27 -31.59 -4.93 -8.19
CA GLU A 27 -33.06 -4.71 -8.30
C GLU A 27 -33.58 -4.54 -9.73
N GLY A 28 -32.69 -4.42 -10.72
CA GLY A 28 -33.07 -4.33 -12.13
C GLY A 28 -33.50 -2.94 -12.63
N SER A 29 -33.48 -1.90 -11.77
CA SER A 29 -33.69 -0.52 -12.20
C SER A 29 -32.59 -0.04 -13.14
N ASN A 30 -32.87 1.01 -13.93
CA ASN A 30 -31.86 1.58 -14.83
C ASN A 30 -30.65 2.10 -14.04
N GLU A 31 -30.89 2.69 -12.88
CA GLU A 31 -29.88 3.23 -11.98
C GLU A 31 -29.00 2.11 -11.41
N ALA A 32 -29.60 1.04 -10.88
CA ALA A 32 -28.87 -0.11 -10.36
C ALA A 32 -28.03 -0.78 -11.46
N ASN A 33 -28.59 -0.95 -12.65
CA ASN A 33 -27.87 -1.53 -13.79
C ASN A 33 -26.72 -0.63 -14.26
N ALA A 34 -26.88 0.68 -14.26
CA ALA A 34 -25.83 1.63 -14.63
C ALA A 34 -24.69 1.59 -13.61
N ILE A 35 -25.02 1.62 -12.32
CA ILE A 35 -24.04 1.54 -11.23
C ILE A 35 -23.32 0.19 -11.26
N GLY A 36 -24.03 -0.93 -11.34
CA GLY A 36 -23.46 -2.27 -11.34
C GLY A 36 -22.43 -2.49 -12.44
N ARG A 37 -22.66 -1.94 -13.64
CA ARG A 37 -21.71 -2.00 -14.75
C ARG A 37 -20.39 -1.28 -14.49
N HIS A 38 -20.40 -0.24 -13.69
CA HIS A 38 -19.23 0.60 -13.44
C HIS A 38 -18.58 0.37 -12.07
N TRP A 39 -19.28 -0.31 -11.15
CA TRP A 39 -18.85 -0.47 -9.76
C TRP A 39 -17.45 -1.07 -9.63
N ASP A 40 -17.24 -2.26 -10.15
CA ASP A 40 -15.97 -2.98 -10.00
C ASP A 40 -14.80 -2.23 -10.65
N ASN A 41 -15.01 -1.72 -11.87
CA ASN A 41 -13.99 -0.92 -12.55
C ASN A 41 -13.67 0.38 -11.83
N ALA A 42 -14.66 1.00 -11.18
CA ALA A 42 -14.46 2.21 -10.40
C ALA A 42 -13.68 1.91 -9.12
N VAL A 43 -13.96 0.79 -8.44
CA VAL A 43 -13.21 0.33 -7.27
C VAL A 43 -11.74 0.12 -7.62
N ASP A 44 -11.47 -0.64 -8.68
CA ASP A 44 -10.10 -0.94 -9.09
C ASP A 44 -9.33 0.32 -9.50
N ALA A 45 -9.99 1.23 -10.23
CA ALA A 45 -9.40 2.51 -10.63
C ALA A 45 -9.03 3.39 -9.43
N MET A 46 -9.94 3.52 -8.45
CA MET A 46 -9.71 4.34 -7.26
C MET A 46 -8.67 3.72 -6.32
N LEU A 47 -8.67 2.39 -6.15
CA LEU A 47 -7.65 1.70 -5.36
C LEU A 47 -6.27 1.80 -6.00
N ARG A 48 -6.19 1.83 -7.34
CA ARG A 48 -4.93 1.98 -8.08
C ARG A 48 -4.40 3.42 -8.07
N ALA A 49 -5.27 4.41 -7.90
CA ALA A 49 -4.90 5.82 -7.97
C ALA A 49 -3.96 6.26 -6.83
N CYS A 50 -4.03 5.59 -5.66
CA CYS A 50 -3.29 5.98 -4.47
C CYS A 50 -2.92 4.79 -3.59
N HIS A 51 -1.99 5.01 -2.67
CA HIS A 51 -1.61 4.05 -1.64
C HIS A 51 -2.49 4.25 -0.39
N TRP A 52 -3.64 3.59 -0.38
CA TRP A 52 -4.59 3.64 0.74
C TRP A 52 -4.14 2.75 1.89
N ASN A 53 -4.16 3.25 3.14
CA ASN A 53 -3.76 2.47 4.32
C ASN A 53 -4.76 1.33 4.59
N PHE A 54 -6.07 1.56 4.43
CA PHE A 54 -7.10 0.53 4.60
C PHE A 54 -7.02 -0.60 3.56
N ALA A 55 -6.34 -0.37 2.44
CA ALA A 55 -6.11 -1.35 1.39
C ALA A 55 -4.65 -1.82 1.29
N ARG A 56 -3.84 -1.52 2.32
CA ARG A 56 -2.45 -1.99 2.40
C ARG A 56 -2.40 -3.39 2.95
N LYS A 57 -1.70 -4.28 2.24
CA LYS A 57 -1.45 -5.66 2.65
C LYS A 57 0.04 -5.95 2.56
N GLN A 58 0.54 -6.76 3.50
CA GLN A 58 1.93 -7.18 3.55
C GLN A 58 1.97 -8.69 3.73
N VAL A 59 2.54 -9.40 2.77
CA VAL A 59 2.61 -10.86 2.77
C VAL A 59 3.93 -11.35 2.19
N PRO A 60 4.43 -12.52 2.63
CA PRO A 60 5.49 -13.23 1.94
C PRO A 60 5.06 -13.57 0.51
N LEU A 61 5.94 -13.34 -0.46
CA LEU A 61 5.69 -13.69 -1.85
C LEU A 61 6.00 -15.17 -2.10
N THR A 62 5.21 -15.80 -2.97
CA THR A 62 5.45 -17.19 -3.37
C THR A 62 6.53 -17.22 -4.44
N LEU A 63 7.65 -17.90 -4.16
CA LEU A 63 8.73 -18.09 -5.11
C LEU A 63 8.29 -19.04 -6.23
N LEU A 64 8.47 -18.66 -7.47
CA LEU A 64 8.24 -19.49 -8.66
C LEU A 64 9.55 -20.08 -9.18
N GLN A 65 10.56 -19.23 -9.35
CA GLN A 65 11.85 -19.68 -9.88
C GLN A 65 13.02 -19.04 -9.12
N ASP A 66 14.09 -19.83 -8.95
CA ASP A 66 15.34 -19.42 -8.33
C ASP A 66 16.48 -19.58 -9.33
N GLY A 67 16.96 -18.48 -9.87
CA GLY A 67 18.06 -18.45 -10.82
C GLY A 67 19.40 -18.88 -10.21
N THR A 68 19.57 -18.83 -8.88
CA THR A 68 20.77 -19.31 -8.20
C THR A 68 20.84 -20.83 -8.14
N GLN A 69 19.71 -21.51 -8.33
CA GLN A 69 19.59 -22.97 -8.34
C GLN A 69 19.26 -23.54 -9.73
N GLY A 70 19.48 -22.76 -10.79
CA GLY A 70 19.27 -23.20 -12.17
C GLY A 70 17.89 -22.92 -12.73
N GLY A 71 17.08 -22.11 -12.07
CA GLY A 71 15.82 -21.60 -12.61
C GLY A 71 16.07 -20.65 -13.80
N ALA A 72 15.14 -20.62 -14.75
CA ALA A 72 15.22 -19.79 -15.96
C ALA A 72 14.71 -18.37 -15.72
N VAL A 73 15.30 -17.65 -14.75
CA VAL A 73 14.92 -16.27 -14.44
C VAL A 73 15.56 -15.31 -15.43
N PRO A 74 14.81 -14.35 -16.03
CA PRO A 74 15.38 -13.38 -16.96
C PRO A 74 16.46 -12.49 -16.32
N ALA A 75 17.62 -12.37 -16.98
CA ALA A 75 18.67 -11.46 -16.52
C ALA A 75 18.19 -9.98 -16.55
N PRO A 76 18.56 -9.13 -15.58
CA PRO A 76 19.58 -9.32 -14.53
C PRO A 76 19.01 -9.84 -13.19
N TRP A 77 17.85 -10.47 -13.17
CA TRP A 77 17.16 -10.88 -11.96
C TRP A 77 17.58 -12.29 -11.53
N LEU A 78 17.46 -12.55 -10.23
CA LEU A 78 17.82 -13.83 -9.62
C LEU A 78 16.61 -14.62 -9.15
N TYR A 79 15.53 -13.93 -8.78
CA TYR A 79 14.34 -14.55 -8.21
C TYR A 79 13.09 -14.07 -8.93
N GLU A 80 12.19 -15.01 -9.17
CA GLU A 80 10.87 -14.78 -9.73
C GLU A 80 9.81 -15.22 -8.75
N TYR A 81 8.89 -14.30 -8.43
CA TYR A 81 7.78 -14.51 -7.52
C TYR A 81 6.44 -14.37 -8.22
N ALA A 82 5.45 -15.14 -7.75
CA ALA A 82 4.08 -14.98 -8.20
C ALA A 82 3.53 -13.61 -7.83
N TYR A 83 2.85 -12.95 -8.77
CA TYR A 83 2.08 -11.75 -8.47
C TYR A 83 0.84 -12.15 -7.66
N PRO A 84 0.56 -11.55 -6.47
CA PRO A 84 -0.59 -11.95 -5.66
C PRO A 84 -1.90 -11.68 -6.40
N SER A 85 -2.81 -12.65 -6.43
CA SER A 85 -4.07 -12.60 -7.19
C SER A 85 -5.03 -11.48 -6.74
N ASP A 86 -4.90 -11.01 -5.51
CA ASP A 86 -5.68 -9.91 -4.94
C ASP A 86 -4.96 -8.55 -5.03
N CYS A 87 -3.78 -8.50 -5.65
CA CYS A 87 -2.97 -7.31 -5.78
C CYS A 87 -3.50 -6.42 -6.90
N VAL A 88 -3.89 -5.19 -6.57
CA VAL A 88 -4.23 -4.14 -7.55
C VAL A 88 -2.98 -3.37 -7.99
N LEU A 89 -2.07 -3.12 -7.04
CA LEU A 89 -0.84 -2.38 -7.31
C LEU A 89 0.24 -2.77 -6.29
N MET A 90 1.34 -3.31 -6.79
CA MET A 90 2.54 -3.54 -5.98
C MET A 90 3.20 -2.21 -5.62
N ARG A 91 3.47 -2.01 -4.33
CA ARG A 91 4.07 -0.77 -3.81
C ARG A 91 5.57 -0.91 -3.64
N GLN A 92 5.97 -1.94 -2.92
CA GLN A 92 7.38 -2.21 -2.64
C GLN A 92 7.59 -3.68 -2.29
N ILE A 93 8.83 -4.11 -2.43
CA ILE A 93 9.31 -5.39 -1.91
C ILE A 93 10.24 -5.11 -0.74
N MET A 94 10.11 -5.90 0.32
CA MET A 94 10.96 -5.86 1.50
C MET A 94 11.63 -7.21 1.73
N PRO A 95 12.83 -7.24 2.29
CA PRO A 95 13.45 -8.48 2.72
C PRO A 95 12.66 -9.09 3.89
N MET A 96 12.56 -10.41 3.94
CA MET A 96 12.10 -11.09 5.14
C MET A 96 13.22 -10.99 6.19
N ILE A 97 12.96 -10.28 7.26
CA ILE A 97 13.87 -10.26 8.41
C ILE A 97 13.69 -11.59 9.13
N GLN A 98 14.63 -12.49 8.96
CA GLN A 98 14.75 -13.60 9.89
C GLN A 98 15.24 -13.00 11.20
N THR A 99 14.41 -13.03 12.23
CA THR A 99 14.85 -12.87 13.60
C THR A 99 15.71 -14.11 13.93
N GLN A 100 16.95 -14.13 13.44
CA GLN A 100 17.96 -14.90 14.13
C GLN A 100 17.99 -14.31 15.55
N GLU A 101 17.68 -15.13 16.52
CA GLU A 101 17.94 -14.79 17.90
C GLU A 101 19.34 -14.20 17.96
N ILE A 102 19.41 -12.89 18.21
CA ILE A 102 20.67 -12.22 18.47
C ILE A 102 21.08 -12.80 19.83
N GLN A 103 21.76 -13.94 19.80
CA GLN A 103 22.51 -14.38 20.97
C GLN A 103 23.52 -13.26 21.22
N PRO A 104 23.47 -12.62 22.40
CA PRO A 104 24.50 -11.66 22.77
C PRO A 104 25.78 -12.43 23.02
N SER A 105 26.51 -12.77 21.97
CA SER A 105 27.88 -13.20 22.11
C SER A 105 28.69 -11.97 22.47
N ILE A 106 28.98 -11.86 23.75
CA ILE A 106 29.91 -10.87 24.32
C ILE A 106 31.22 -10.94 23.50
N GLY A 107 31.45 -9.93 22.64
CA GLY A 107 32.70 -9.77 21.93
C GLY A 107 32.66 -9.77 20.40
N ALA A 108 31.55 -10.05 19.76
CA ALA A 108 31.40 -9.77 18.34
C ALA A 108 30.82 -8.40 18.18
N SER A 109 31.58 -7.47 17.62
CA SER A 109 31.03 -6.27 16.98
C SER A 109 30.27 -6.75 15.74
N SER A 110 29.10 -7.38 15.98
CA SER A 110 28.19 -7.70 14.92
C SER A 110 27.52 -6.39 14.51
N ALA A 111 28.18 -5.68 13.61
CA ALA A 111 27.46 -4.92 12.59
C ALA A 111 26.62 -5.89 11.75
N ALA A 112 26.05 -6.93 12.39
CA ALA A 112 25.09 -7.84 11.82
C ALA A 112 23.82 -7.05 11.64
N GLY A 113 23.82 -6.37 10.50
CA GLY A 113 22.61 -6.08 9.79
C GLY A 113 21.54 -5.41 10.64
N VAL A 114 21.76 -4.18 11.10
CA VAL A 114 20.69 -3.21 11.06
C VAL A 114 20.27 -3.22 9.60
N VAL A 115 19.26 -4.05 9.26
CA VAL A 115 18.58 -3.96 7.98
C VAL A 115 18.07 -2.54 7.99
N ALA A 116 18.77 -1.68 7.26
CA ALA A 116 18.35 -0.31 7.11
C ALA A 116 16.94 -0.36 6.54
N TYR A 117 15.96 -0.09 7.36
CA TYR A 117 14.60 0.16 6.95
C TYR A 117 14.65 1.37 6.00
N GLY A 118 14.94 1.16 4.73
CA GLY A 118 15.11 2.27 3.82
C GLY A 118 15.62 1.92 2.44
N ASN A 119 16.27 0.82 2.26
CA ASN A 119 16.67 0.41 0.91
C ASN A 119 15.49 -0.28 0.23
N ALA A 120 14.75 0.51 -0.58
CA ALA A 120 13.75 -0.04 -1.47
C ALA A 120 14.42 -1.12 -2.34
N VAL A 121 13.93 -2.35 -2.22
CA VAL A 121 14.38 -3.46 -3.07
C VAL A 121 13.86 -3.20 -4.48
N ARG A 122 14.74 -3.25 -5.47
CA ARG A 122 14.37 -3.10 -6.87
C ARG A 122 13.56 -4.32 -7.30
N PHE A 123 12.47 -4.08 -8.00
CA PHE A 123 11.66 -5.12 -8.62
C PHE A 123 11.07 -4.62 -9.93
N VAL A 124 10.68 -5.56 -10.77
CA VAL A 124 9.92 -5.32 -12.00
C VAL A 124 8.73 -6.28 -12.01
N ALA A 125 7.55 -5.77 -12.31
CA ALA A 125 6.41 -6.59 -12.63
C ALA A 125 6.46 -6.92 -14.13
N GLY A 126 6.25 -8.18 -14.45
CA GLY A 126 6.28 -8.68 -15.83
C GLY A 126 5.25 -9.79 -16.03
N THR A 127 5.33 -10.43 -17.17
CA THR A 127 4.53 -11.61 -17.50
C THR A 127 5.47 -12.71 -17.93
N ASP A 128 5.28 -13.90 -17.38
CA ASP A 128 5.98 -15.12 -17.80
C ASP A 128 4.95 -16.23 -18.04
N LEU A 129 5.42 -17.39 -18.45
CA LEU A 129 4.56 -18.55 -18.68
C LEU A 129 4.65 -19.51 -17.49
N ASP A 130 3.50 -19.99 -17.06
CA ASP A 130 3.45 -21.05 -16.06
C ASP A 130 3.90 -22.40 -16.67
N ILE A 131 3.97 -23.44 -15.84
CA ILE A 131 4.34 -24.80 -16.26
C ILE A 131 3.41 -25.36 -17.35
N ASN A 132 2.20 -24.81 -17.51
CA ASN A 132 1.22 -25.22 -18.52
C ASN A 132 1.26 -24.33 -19.77
N GLY A 133 2.16 -23.34 -19.83
CA GLY A 133 2.27 -22.40 -20.93
C GLY A 133 1.24 -21.27 -20.91
N ASN A 134 0.54 -21.05 -19.78
CA ASN A 134 -0.37 -19.92 -19.65
C ASN A 134 0.39 -18.67 -19.17
N PRO A 135 0.03 -17.46 -19.66
CA PRO A 135 0.65 -16.23 -19.20
C PRO A 135 0.23 -15.94 -17.76
N VAL A 136 1.20 -15.70 -16.89
CA VAL A 136 1.01 -15.32 -15.48
C VAL A 136 1.79 -14.04 -15.18
N GLU A 137 1.21 -13.21 -14.33
CA GLU A 137 1.93 -12.03 -13.84
C GLU A 137 2.96 -12.45 -12.79
N VAL A 138 4.16 -11.91 -12.92
CA VAL A 138 5.30 -12.25 -12.07
C VAL A 138 6.01 -10.99 -11.56
N LEU A 139 6.74 -11.16 -10.47
CA LEU A 139 7.60 -10.14 -9.86
C LEU A 139 9.04 -10.62 -9.91
N LEU A 140 9.89 -9.88 -10.59
CA LEU A 140 11.32 -10.15 -10.72
C LEU A 140 12.09 -9.27 -9.75
N THR A 141 12.98 -9.87 -8.97
CA THR A 141 13.81 -9.16 -7.98
C THR A 141 15.10 -9.93 -7.69
N ASN A 142 16.05 -9.27 -7.02
CA ASN A 142 17.27 -9.91 -6.52
C ASN A 142 17.20 -10.20 -5.01
N GLN A 143 16.01 -10.08 -4.41
CA GLN A 143 15.80 -10.31 -2.99
C GLN A 143 15.32 -11.74 -2.74
N PRO A 144 16.09 -12.58 -2.01
CA PRO A 144 15.62 -13.87 -1.54
C PRO A 144 14.59 -13.64 -0.42
N GLN A 145 13.61 -14.54 -0.32
CA GLN A 145 12.56 -14.47 0.71
C GLN A 145 11.88 -13.09 0.78
N ALA A 146 11.32 -12.67 -0.33
CA ALA A 146 10.72 -11.36 -0.50
C ALA A 146 9.34 -11.25 0.16
N ILE A 147 9.09 -10.11 0.83
CA ILE A 147 7.77 -9.71 1.31
C ILE A 147 7.23 -8.63 0.39
N GLY A 148 6.07 -8.86 -0.18
CA GLY A 148 5.35 -7.86 -0.97
C GLY A 148 4.49 -6.96 -0.10
N VAL A 149 4.60 -5.64 -0.30
CA VAL A 149 3.69 -4.65 0.25
C VAL A 149 2.90 -4.04 -0.90
N TYR A 150 1.60 -4.20 -0.89
CA TYR A 150 0.77 -3.84 -2.02
C TYR A 150 -0.62 -3.33 -1.61
N THR A 151 -1.29 -2.69 -2.56
CA THR A 151 -2.71 -2.36 -2.45
C THR A 151 -3.50 -3.59 -2.87
N PHE A 152 -4.27 -4.18 -1.94
CA PHE A 152 -5.14 -5.29 -2.28
C PHE A 152 -6.55 -4.80 -2.66
N ARG A 153 -7.27 -5.61 -3.43
CA ARG A 153 -8.64 -5.34 -3.82
C ARG A 153 -9.58 -5.51 -2.63
N ASN A 154 -9.76 -4.42 -1.87
CA ASN A 154 -10.64 -4.41 -0.71
C ASN A 154 -12.08 -4.10 -1.14
N THR A 155 -12.92 -5.12 -1.19
CA THR A 155 -14.36 -5.01 -1.52
C THR A 155 -15.23 -4.79 -0.29
N ASN A 156 -14.66 -4.86 0.93
CA ASN A 156 -15.39 -4.61 2.16
C ASN A 156 -15.52 -3.11 2.41
N THR A 157 -16.64 -2.53 2.01
CA THR A 157 -16.93 -1.11 2.15
C THR A 157 -16.96 -0.62 3.60
N ALA A 158 -17.12 -1.52 4.57
CA ALA A 158 -17.08 -1.17 5.99
C ALA A 158 -15.69 -0.74 6.49
N MET A 159 -14.64 -1.13 5.76
CA MET A 159 -13.25 -0.77 6.06
C MET A 159 -12.79 0.49 5.32
N TRP A 160 -13.60 1.02 4.40
CA TRP A 160 -13.21 2.17 3.61
C TRP A 160 -13.18 3.44 4.44
N ASP A 161 -12.17 4.26 4.21
CA ASP A 161 -12.09 5.58 4.82
C ASP A 161 -13.21 6.50 4.32
N SER A 162 -13.68 7.41 5.17
CA SER A 162 -14.81 8.29 4.88
C SER A 162 -14.56 9.21 3.70
N LEU A 163 -13.34 9.76 3.56
CA LEU A 163 -12.96 10.60 2.42
C LEU A 163 -12.86 9.79 1.13
N PHE A 164 -12.35 8.55 1.23
CA PHE A 164 -12.34 7.63 0.10
C PHE A 164 -13.78 7.33 -0.38
N VAL A 165 -14.71 7.07 0.54
CA VAL A 165 -16.13 6.82 0.20
C VAL A 165 -16.74 7.99 -0.54
N GLN A 166 -16.51 9.24 -0.09
CA GLN A 166 -17.01 10.43 -0.77
C GLN A 166 -16.40 10.60 -2.16
N GLY A 167 -15.09 10.46 -2.27
CA GLY A 167 -14.39 10.52 -3.55
C GLY A 167 -14.83 9.42 -4.51
N PHE A 168 -15.03 8.22 -4.01
CA PHE A 168 -15.53 7.09 -4.79
C PHE A 168 -16.97 7.32 -5.26
N ALA A 169 -17.86 7.82 -4.40
CA ALA A 169 -19.24 8.15 -4.79
C ALA A 169 -19.29 9.22 -5.89
N ALA A 170 -18.49 10.28 -5.76
CA ALA A 170 -18.37 11.31 -6.79
C ALA A 170 -17.81 10.75 -8.11
N TYR A 171 -16.76 9.91 -8.05
CA TYR A 171 -16.19 9.26 -9.23
C TYR A 171 -17.19 8.32 -9.92
N LEU A 172 -17.87 7.48 -9.15
CA LEU A 172 -18.89 6.55 -9.66
C LEU A 172 -20.07 7.34 -10.27
N GLY A 173 -20.55 8.40 -9.59
CA GLY A 173 -21.57 9.30 -10.11
C GLY A 173 -21.18 9.90 -11.47
N ALA A 174 -19.96 10.39 -11.61
CA ALA A 174 -19.44 10.91 -12.86
C ALA A 174 -19.42 9.88 -13.99
N ARG A 175 -19.14 8.58 -13.67
CA ARG A 175 -19.12 7.48 -14.66
C ARG A 175 -20.52 7.14 -15.17
N VAL A 176 -21.53 7.22 -14.30
CA VAL A 176 -22.93 6.88 -14.67
C VAL A 176 -23.72 8.10 -15.17
N CYS A 177 -23.23 9.33 -14.94
CA CYS A 177 -23.89 10.59 -15.25
C CYS A 177 -24.37 10.65 -16.71
N MET A 178 -23.50 10.31 -17.66
CA MET A 178 -23.87 10.35 -19.09
C MET A 178 -24.97 9.36 -19.46
N THR A 179 -25.05 8.24 -18.76
CA THR A 179 -26.07 7.21 -19.02
C THR A 179 -27.42 7.60 -18.43
N LEU A 180 -27.42 8.27 -17.26
CA LEU A 180 -28.66 8.56 -16.51
C LEU A 180 -29.21 9.97 -16.78
N THR A 181 -28.35 10.98 -16.78
CA THR A 181 -28.76 12.38 -16.91
C THR A 181 -28.37 13.04 -18.24
N GLY A 182 -27.34 12.53 -18.91
CA GLY A 182 -26.82 13.11 -20.16
C GLY A 182 -26.13 14.47 -19.98
N ASP A 183 -25.95 14.96 -18.75
CA ASP A 183 -25.39 16.30 -18.50
C ASP A 183 -23.86 16.25 -18.33
N LYS A 184 -23.16 16.81 -19.33
CA LYS A 184 -21.70 16.92 -19.35
C LYS A 184 -21.13 17.87 -18.29
N ASN A 185 -21.89 18.89 -17.89
CA ASN A 185 -21.43 19.84 -16.89
C ASN A 185 -21.41 19.19 -15.51
N THR A 186 -22.48 18.52 -15.14
CA THR A 186 -22.57 17.73 -13.90
C THR A 186 -21.50 16.65 -13.86
N GLN A 187 -21.26 15.94 -14.97
CA GLN A 187 -20.18 14.96 -15.07
C GLN A 187 -18.81 15.58 -14.77
N ARG A 188 -18.51 16.74 -15.35
CA ARG A 188 -17.23 17.43 -15.13
C ARG A 188 -17.08 17.88 -13.68
N MET A 189 -18.13 18.43 -13.09
CA MET A 189 -18.13 18.84 -11.67
C MET A 189 -17.89 17.65 -10.76
N ALA A 190 -18.58 16.54 -10.96
CA ALA A 190 -18.41 15.32 -10.20
C ALA A 190 -16.98 14.73 -10.32
N LEU A 191 -16.35 14.80 -11.50
CA LEU A 191 -14.95 14.39 -11.67
C LEU A 191 -13.98 15.31 -10.92
N GLN A 192 -14.20 16.62 -10.93
CA GLN A 192 -13.39 17.58 -10.17
C GLN A 192 -13.53 17.36 -8.67
N GLU A 193 -14.75 17.12 -8.20
CA GLU A 193 -15.02 16.80 -6.80
C GLU A 193 -14.34 15.49 -6.39
N ALA A 194 -14.43 14.44 -7.21
CA ALA A 194 -13.75 13.17 -6.97
C ALA A 194 -12.22 13.33 -6.86
N GLN A 195 -11.62 14.16 -7.74
CA GLN A 195 -10.18 14.46 -7.68
C GLN A 195 -9.81 15.20 -6.41
N GLN A 196 -10.63 16.17 -5.99
CA GLN A 196 -10.38 16.93 -4.75
C GLN A 196 -10.43 16.01 -3.53
N TYR A 197 -11.46 15.17 -3.41
CA TYR A 197 -11.54 14.19 -2.32
C TYR A 197 -10.39 13.20 -2.34
N ALA A 198 -9.94 12.76 -3.52
CA ALA A 198 -8.79 11.87 -3.63
C ALA A 198 -7.52 12.53 -3.11
N ILE A 199 -7.27 13.80 -3.42
CA ILE A 199 -6.12 14.56 -2.94
C ILE A 199 -6.20 14.75 -1.41
N ASP A 200 -7.35 15.13 -0.88
CA ASP A 200 -7.54 15.35 0.55
C ASP A 200 -7.39 14.04 1.34
N ALA A 201 -7.97 12.95 0.83
CA ALA A 201 -7.80 11.63 1.40
C ALA A 201 -6.34 11.16 1.39
N GLN A 202 -5.59 11.44 0.33
CA GLN A 202 -4.15 11.14 0.27
C GLN A 202 -3.36 11.89 1.36
N ARG A 203 -3.69 13.15 1.60
CA ARG A 203 -3.04 13.96 2.66
C ARG A 203 -3.31 13.38 4.04
N VAL A 204 -4.56 13.04 4.34
CA VAL A 204 -4.95 12.45 5.63
C VAL A 204 -4.29 11.08 5.79
N ASN A 205 -4.39 10.23 4.78
CA ASN A 205 -3.83 8.89 4.76
C ASN A 205 -2.29 8.89 4.94
N GLY A 206 -1.59 9.88 4.36
CA GLY A 206 -0.15 10.04 4.56
C GLY A 206 0.23 10.46 5.98
N ASN A 207 -0.69 11.12 6.71
CA ASN A 207 -0.48 11.57 8.08
C ASN A 207 -0.87 10.54 9.15
N GLU A 208 -1.53 9.44 8.78
CA GLU A 208 -1.87 8.36 9.72
C GLU A 208 -0.65 7.53 10.17
N GLY A 209 0.46 7.62 9.46
CA GLY A 209 1.71 6.98 9.85
C GLY A 209 2.44 7.76 10.94
N LEU A 210 3.12 7.04 11.85
CA LEU A 210 4.04 7.68 12.79
C LEU A 210 5.20 8.27 11.99
N THR A 211 5.17 9.57 11.73
CA THR A 211 6.30 10.27 11.14
C THR A 211 7.34 10.47 12.23
N VAL A 212 8.27 9.53 12.32
CA VAL A 212 9.46 9.72 13.13
C VAL A 212 10.33 10.76 12.43
N ILE A 213 10.16 12.01 12.82
CA ILE A 213 11.08 13.05 12.40
C ILE A 213 12.31 12.87 13.28
N ASP A 214 13.37 12.33 12.69
CA ASP A 214 14.68 12.35 13.34
C ASP A 214 15.14 13.81 13.38
N SER A 215 14.82 14.47 14.48
CA SER A 215 15.18 15.86 14.71
C SER A 215 16.63 16.03 15.19
N THR A 216 17.40 14.93 15.19
CA THR A 216 18.80 15.00 15.60
C THR A 216 19.60 15.77 14.55
N PRO A 217 20.12 16.97 14.86
CA PRO A 217 20.93 17.74 13.93
C PRO A 217 22.16 16.93 13.50
N ASP A 218 22.58 17.09 12.24
CA ASP A 218 23.73 16.34 11.69
C ASP A 218 25.01 16.49 12.50
N TRP A 219 25.22 17.64 13.15
CA TRP A 219 26.38 17.85 14.02
C TRP A 219 26.34 17.01 15.31
N MET A 220 25.16 16.61 15.78
CA MET A 220 25.01 15.68 16.89
C MET A 220 25.27 14.24 16.44
N ARG A 221 24.80 13.87 15.23
CA ARG A 221 25.10 12.56 14.62
C ARG A 221 26.59 12.33 14.45
N VAL A 222 27.31 13.34 13.95
CA VAL A 222 28.77 13.25 13.77
C VAL A 222 29.51 13.06 15.10
N ARG A 223 28.92 13.49 16.21
CA ARG A 223 29.48 13.30 17.57
C ARG A 223 29.04 11.99 18.25
N GLY A 224 28.34 11.11 17.53
CA GLY A 224 27.93 9.82 18.04
C GLY A 224 26.66 9.83 18.90
N TYR A 225 25.92 10.94 18.93
CA TYR A 225 24.60 10.99 19.54
C TYR A 225 23.59 10.41 18.53
N ALA A 226 23.20 9.16 18.73
CA ALA A 226 22.03 8.61 18.05
C ALA A 226 20.76 9.09 18.76
N SER A 227 19.71 9.42 18.02
CA SER A 227 18.41 9.70 18.64
C SER A 227 17.88 8.44 19.32
N ASP A 228 17.19 8.59 20.43
CA ASP A 228 16.58 7.47 21.19
C ASP A 228 15.64 6.59 20.35
N TRP A 229 15.23 7.07 19.20
CA TRP A 229 14.38 6.37 18.24
C TRP A 229 15.10 5.30 17.40
N ALA A 230 16.42 5.39 17.28
CA ALA A 230 17.19 4.37 16.56
C ALA A 230 17.29 3.06 17.34
N TYR A 231 16.99 3.07 18.63
CA TYR A 231 17.06 1.92 19.51
C TYR A 231 15.82 1.82 20.40
N PRO A 232 14.75 1.17 19.95
CA PRO A 232 13.51 1.04 20.72
C PRO A 232 13.67 0.30 22.06
N ASN A 233 14.82 -0.26 22.34
CA ASN A 233 15.16 -0.93 23.60
C ASN A 233 16.09 -0.11 24.50
N GLY A 234 16.09 1.22 24.36
CA GLY A 234 16.79 2.06 25.33
C GLY A 234 18.28 1.71 25.49
N GLY A 235 18.94 1.41 24.38
CA GLY A 235 20.39 1.29 24.38
C GLY A 235 21.01 2.65 24.63
N MET A 236 20.77 3.20 25.81
CA MET A 236 21.61 4.23 26.37
C MET A 236 23.03 3.71 26.31
N PHE A 237 23.84 4.27 25.44
CA PHE A 237 25.23 4.42 25.84
C PHE A 237 25.22 5.44 26.99
N SER A 238 24.90 4.93 28.16
CA SER A 238 25.23 5.62 29.39
C SER A 238 26.74 5.72 29.41
N TYR A 239 27.27 6.81 28.90
CA TYR A 239 28.55 7.29 29.36
C TYR A 239 28.31 7.75 30.80
N GLY A 240 28.19 6.76 31.67
CA GLY A 240 28.45 7.01 33.07
C GLY A 240 29.85 7.63 33.16
N PRO A 241 30.06 8.66 34.00
CA PRO A 241 31.37 9.21 34.19
C PRO A 241 32.25 8.05 34.63
N GLN A 242 33.18 7.63 33.79
CA GLN A 242 34.26 6.78 34.19
C GLN A 242 34.96 7.55 35.29
N ALA A 243 34.73 7.12 36.53
CA ALA A 243 35.48 7.61 37.64
C ALA A 243 36.94 7.33 37.31
N LEU A 244 37.68 8.37 37.04
CA LEU A 244 39.12 8.35 37.02
C LEU A 244 39.54 7.91 38.45
N SER A 245 39.79 6.63 38.64
CA SER A 245 40.56 6.16 39.80
C SER A 245 42.01 6.57 39.54
N ILE A 246 42.36 7.74 40.00
CA ILE A 246 43.75 8.12 40.14
C ILE A 246 44.27 7.28 41.29
N ILE A 247 45.05 6.25 40.96
CA ILE A 247 45.88 5.54 41.91
C ILE A 247 47.07 6.42 42.22
N GLY A 248 47.15 6.84 43.47
CA GLY A 248 48.37 7.41 44.06
C GLY A 248 49.41 6.31 44.37
#